data_17cbc3859b5a7afcd074c822fb836665
#
_entry.id   17cbc3859b5a7afcd074c822fb836665
#
_cell.length_a   1.000
_cell.length_b   1.000
_cell.length_c   1.000
_cell.angle_alpha   90.00
_cell.angle_beta   90.00
_cell.angle_gamma   90.00
#
_symmetry.space_group_name_H-M   'P 1'
#
loop_
_entity.id
_entity.type
_entity.pdbx_description
1 polymer ?
#
loop_
_entity_poly.entity_id
_entity_poly.type
_entity_poly.pdbx_seq_one_letter_code
_entity_poly.pdbx_strand_id
1 'polypeptide(L)'
;VRLWDIRSGQQIQLFDRHKNDVTCVEYSPFVIKNSSEVINGNSNVICSGSDDKTIRFWDIRSNKNELYVINTNKKVLCLKFIELKKRLNNNEKKSNVNSCVNLCYGSNNLIYVWG
;
A
#
# COMPACT_ATOMS: atom_id res chain seq x y z
N VAL A 1 1.03 7.73 11.22
CA VAL A 1 1.06 8.39 9.90
C VAL A 1 0.12 9.57 9.91
N ARG A 2 0.49 10.66 9.24
CA ARG A 2 -0.32 11.87 9.11
C ARG A 2 -0.49 12.23 7.65
N LEU A 3 -1.70 12.63 7.28
CA LEU A 3 -2.04 13.16 5.96
C LEU A 3 -2.21 14.68 6.08
N TRP A 4 -1.53 15.42 5.21
CA TRP A 4 -1.55 16.87 5.18
C TRP A 4 -2.00 17.40 3.82
N ASP A 5 -2.77 18.48 3.83
CA ASP A 5 -2.98 19.31 2.65
C ASP A 5 -1.82 20.31 2.54
N ILE A 6 -1.00 20.16 1.51
CA ILE A 6 0.18 21.02 1.30
C ILE A 6 -0.19 22.45 0.87
N ARG A 7 -1.39 22.66 0.36
CA ARG A 7 -1.85 24.01 -0.06
C ARG A 7 -2.27 24.84 1.14
N SER A 8 -3.06 24.23 2.04
CA SER A 8 -3.55 24.91 3.24
C SER A 8 -2.60 24.77 4.45
N GLY A 9 -1.66 23.81 4.41
CA GLY A 9 -0.81 23.46 5.53
C GLY A 9 -1.57 22.79 6.70
N GLN A 10 -2.77 22.30 6.45
CA GLN A 10 -3.61 21.69 7.48
C GLN A 10 -3.46 20.16 7.49
N GLN A 11 -3.43 19.58 8.69
CA GLN A 11 -3.54 18.14 8.84
C GLN A 11 -4.97 17.70 8.55
N ILE A 12 -5.12 16.81 7.55
CA ILE A 12 -6.41 16.25 7.15
C ILE A 12 -6.77 15.06 8.02
N GLN A 13 -5.80 14.17 8.28
CA GLN A 13 -6.07 12.91 8.96
C GLN A 13 -4.84 12.38 9.72
N LEU A 14 -5.11 11.64 10.80
CA LEU A 14 -4.14 10.91 11.61
C LEU A 14 -4.46 9.42 11.61
N PHE A 15 -3.46 8.58 11.36
CA PHE A 15 -3.51 7.12 11.47
C PHE A 15 -2.54 6.68 12.57
N ASP A 16 -3.07 6.26 13.72
CA ASP A 16 -2.30 6.09 14.97
C ASP A 16 -2.34 4.68 15.59
N ARG A 17 -2.63 3.65 14.77
CA ARG A 17 -2.78 2.27 15.26
C ARG A 17 -1.47 1.49 15.40
N HIS A 18 -0.36 1.97 14.82
CA HIS A 18 0.94 1.36 15.05
C HIS A 18 1.36 1.50 16.52
N LYS A 19 1.98 0.45 17.05
CA LYS A 19 2.41 0.37 18.46
C LYS A 19 3.87 0.79 18.67
N ASN A 20 4.58 1.06 17.57
CA ASN A 20 5.96 1.50 17.57
C ASN A 20 6.22 2.43 16.37
N ASP A 21 7.46 2.85 16.18
CA ASP A 21 7.84 3.80 15.15
C ASP A 21 7.41 3.35 13.76
N VAL A 22 6.81 4.27 13.01
CA VAL A 22 6.49 4.08 11.58
C VAL A 22 7.72 4.45 10.77
N THR A 23 8.24 3.50 10.04
CA THR A 23 9.51 3.61 9.30
C THR A 23 9.32 4.03 7.86
N CYS A 24 8.17 3.67 7.27
CA CYS A 24 7.90 3.90 5.86
C CYS A 24 6.40 3.97 5.57
N VAL A 25 6.08 4.69 4.50
CA VAL A 25 4.71 4.82 3.97
C VAL A 25 4.79 4.77 2.45
N GLU A 26 3.84 4.09 1.83
CA GLU A 26 3.75 3.98 0.38
C GLU A 26 2.28 4.07 -0.06
N TYR A 27 2.02 4.63 -1.25
CA TYR A 27 0.71 4.52 -1.87
C TYR A 27 0.50 3.11 -2.41
N SER A 28 -0.64 2.51 -2.10
CA SER A 28 -1.00 1.21 -2.66
C SER A 28 -1.58 1.40 -4.07
N PRO A 29 -1.22 0.55 -5.04
CA PRO A 29 -1.86 0.56 -6.35
C PRO A 29 -3.29 0.00 -6.32
N PHE A 30 -3.71 -0.55 -5.20
CA PHE A 30 -5.07 -1.11 -5.06
C PHE A 30 -6.09 0.02 -4.89
N VAL A 31 -7.09 0.02 -5.78
CA VAL A 31 -8.25 0.90 -5.69
C VAL A 31 -9.37 0.12 -5.01
N ILE A 32 -9.90 0.65 -3.91
CA ILE A 32 -11.15 0.11 -3.35
C ILE A 32 -12.27 0.59 -4.28
N LYS A 33 -12.78 -0.32 -5.08
CA LYS A 33 -13.94 -0.06 -5.92
C LYS A 33 -15.19 -0.05 -5.05
N ASN A 34 -15.68 1.12 -4.72
CA ASN A 34 -17.08 1.26 -4.37
C ASN A 34 -17.87 1.23 -5.68
N SER A 35 -18.94 0.49 -5.73
CA SER A 35 -19.66 -0.07 -6.87
C SER A 35 -20.17 0.88 -7.96
N SER A 36 -19.74 2.11 -8.08
CA SER A 36 -20.29 3.05 -9.08
C SER A 36 -19.30 4.03 -9.72
N GLU A 37 -18.02 4.06 -9.36
CA GLU A 37 -17.09 4.98 -10.00
C GLU A 37 -15.79 4.30 -10.42
N VAL A 38 -15.59 4.23 -11.74
CA VAL A 38 -14.27 4.00 -12.34
C VAL A 38 -13.48 5.30 -12.22
N ILE A 39 -12.76 5.47 -11.12
CA ILE A 39 -11.86 6.61 -10.97
C ILE A 39 -10.51 6.22 -11.55
N ASN A 40 -10.15 6.86 -12.63
CA ASN A 40 -8.84 6.76 -13.27
C ASN A 40 -7.71 6.99 -12.25
N GLY A 41 -6.99 5.92 -11.92
CA GLY A 41 -5.57 5.98 -11.57
C GLY A 41 -5.17 6.43 -10.18
N ASN A 42 -6.03 6.95 -9.31
CA ASN A 42 -5.61 7.38 -7.97
C ASN A 42 -6.04 6.38 -6.91
N SER A 43 -5.06 5.69 -6.35
CA SER A 43 -5.29 4.86 -5.18
C SER A 43 -5.70 5.73 -3.98
N ASN A 44 -6.76 5.31 -3.30
CA ASN A 44 -7.18 5.90 -2.02
C ASN A 44 -6.62 5.13 -0.81
N VAL A 45 -5.72 4.21 -1.07
CA VAL A 45 -5.14 3.35 -0.06
C VAL A 45 -3.66 3.67 0.10
N ILE A 46 -3.25 3.91 1.34
CA ILE A 46 -1.84 3.95 1.72
C ILE A 46 -1.51 2.72 2.56
N CYS A 47 -0.25 2.32 2.56
CA CYS A 47 0.25 1.35 3.50
C CYS A 47 1.44 1.91 4.28
N SER A 48 1.58 1.47 5.52
CA SER A 48 2.67 1.86 6.40
C SER A 48 3.34 0.64 7.00
N GLY A 49 4.65 0.69 7.09
CA GLY A 49 5.46 -0.30 7.80
C GLY A 49 6.02 0.26 9.10
N SER A 50 6.25 -0.61 10.06
CA SER A 50 6.64 -0.20 11.41
C SER A 50 7.61 -1.18 12.07
N ASP A 51 8.30 -0.67 13.08
CA ASP A 51 9.08 -1.42 14.05
C ASP A 51 8.21 -2.36 14.90
N ASP A 52 6.88 -2.17 14.92
CA ASP A 52 5.93 -3.07 15.58
C ASP A 52 5.73 -4.40 14.84
N LYS A 53 6.48 -4.63 13.75
CA LYS A 53 6.44 -5.83 12.91
C LYS A 53 5.12 -5.99 12.17
N THR A 54 4.47 -4.89 11.84
CA THR A 54 3.24 -4.90 11.04
C THR A 54 3.36 -3.98 9.83
N ILE A 55 2.63 -4.36 8.78
CA ILE A 55 2.29 -3.49 7.66
C ILE A 55 0.78 -3.26 7.74
N ARG A 56 0.35 -2.02 7.72
CA ARG A 56 -1.07 -1.65 7.83
C ARG A 56 -1.51 -0.88 6.61
N PHE A 57 -2.75 -1.15 6.18
CA PHE A 57 -3.38 -0.51 5.04
C PHE A 57 -4.51 0.40 5.51
N TRP A 58 -4.61 1.59 4.93
CA TRP A 58 -5.52 2.65 5.34
C TRP A 58 -6.26 3.23 4.14
N ASP A 59 -7.57 3.48 4.29
CA ASP A 59 -8.32 4.30 3.34
C ASP A 59 -8.19 5.77 3.74
N ILE A 60 -7.55 6.59 2.89
CA ILE A 60 -7.33 8.01 3.16
C ILE A 60 -8.62 8.84 3.19
N ARG A 61 -9.74 8.28 2.76
CA ARG A 61 -11.06 8.92 2.78
C ARG A 61 -11.85 8.64 4.06
N SER A 62 -11.35 7.76 4.91
CA SER A 62 -12.08 7.26 6.06
C SER A 62 -11.26 7.36 7.34
N ASN A 63 -11.84 7.92 8.40
CA ASN A 63 -11.28 7.95 9.75
C ASN A 63 -11.45 6.64 10.52
N LYS A 64 -11.81 5.57 9.84
CA LYS A 64 -12.02 4.27 10.44
C LYS A 64 -10.69 3.55 10.71
N ASN A 65 -10.80 2.38 11.29
CA ASN A 65 -9.68 1.50 11.54
C ASN A 65 -8.96 1.13 10.24
N GLU A 66 -7.78 0.53 10.38
CA GLU A 66 -7.06 -0.06 9.26
C GLU A 66 -7.94 -1.03 8.46
N LEU A 67 -7.74 -1.04 7.15
CA LEU A 67 -8.42 -1.97 6.24
C LEU A 67 -7.90 -3.39 6.39
N TYR A 68 -6.59 -3.51 6.56
CA TYR A 68 -5.91 -4.78 6.65
C TYR A 68 -4.58 -4.65 7.39
N VAL A 69 -4.15 -5.72 8.06
CA VAL A 69 -2.88 -5.80 8.80
C VAL A 69 -2.13 -7.06 8.38
N ILE A 70 -0.87 -6.89 7.98
CA ILE A 70 0.07 -7.99 7.75
C ILE A 70 1.04 -8.05 8.93
N ASN A 71 1.15 -9.21 9.56
CA ASN A 71 2.17 -9.49 10.56
C ASN A 71 3.41 -10.05 9.89
N THR A 72 4.53 -9.37 10.01
CA THR A 72 5.77 -9.70 9.29
C THR A 72 6.77 -10.48 10.12
N ASN A 73 6.55 -10.65 11.41
CA ASN A 73 7.46 -11.24 12.38
C ASN A 73 8.80 -10.49 12.58
N LYS A 74 9.11 -9.52 11.74
CA LYS A 74 10.31 -8.69 11.81
C LYS A 74 9.96 -7.22 11.58
N LYS A 75 10.83 -6.32 12.05
CA LYS A 75 10.68 -4.88 11.80
C LYS A 75 10.63 -4.59 10.30
N VAL A 76 9.75 -3.73 9.88
CA VAL A 76 9.62 -3.29 8.49
C VAL A 76 10.39 -1.98 8.35
N LEU A 77 11.39 -1.94 7.48
CA LEU A 77 12.24 -0.76 7.29
C LEU A 77 11.85 0.05 6.06
N CYS A 78 11.35 -0.62 5.05
CA CYS A 78 10.92 0.02 3.79
C CYS A 78 9.83 -0.81 3.12
N LEU A 79 9.04 -0.15 2.28
CA LEU A 79 7.95 -0.75 1.50
C LEU A 79 8.05 -0.29 0.05
N LYS A 80 7.72 -1.18 -0.88
CA LYS A 80 7.52 -0.83 -2.28
C LYS A 80 6.55 -1.79 -2.95
N PHE A 81 5.64 -1.25 -3.77
CA PHE A 81 4.82 -2.05 -4.68
C PHE A 81 5.54 -2.22 -6.01
N ILE A 82 5.55 -3.43 -6.51
CA ILE A 82 6.13 -3.79 -7.81
C ILE A 82 5.02 -4.37 -8.67
N GLU A 83 4.79 -3.76 -9.82
CA GLU A 83 3.90 -4.28 -10.84
C GLU A 83 4.70 -5.15 -11.81
N LEU A 84 4.44 -6.44 -11.79
CA LEU A 84 5.03 -7.38 -12.73
C LEU A 84 4.16 -7.46 -13.97
N LYS A 85 4.60 -6.84 -15.06
CA LYS A 85 3.98 -7.03 -16.37
C LYS A 85 4.36 -8.41 -16.89
N LYS A 86 3.40 -9.33 -17.01
CA LYS A 86 3.61 -10.56 -17.80
C LYS A 86 3.90 -10.14 -19.24
N ARG A 87 5.09 -10.52 -19.76
CA ARG A 87 5.32 -10.51 -21.20
C ARG A 87 4.38 -11.54 -21.81
N LEU A 88 3.36 -11.07 -22.52
CA LEU A 88 2.52 -11.92 -23.35
C LEU A 88 3.36 -12.37 -24.53
N ASN A 89 3.44 -13.69 -24.75
CA ASN A 89 3.90 -14.25 -26.02
C ASN A 89 2.96 -13.77 -27.13
N ASN A 90 3.53 -13.41 -28.30
CA ASN A 90 2.86 -12.74 -29.44
C ASN A 90 1.65 -13.47 -30.04
N ASN A 91 1.15 -14.57 -29.49
CA ASN A 91 0.09 -15.41 -30.06
C ASN A 91 -1.25 -15.35 -29.31
N GLU A 92 -1.39 -14.60 -28.23
CA GLU A 92 -2.67 -14.44 -27.56
C GLU A 92 -3.25 -13.05 -27.78
N LYS A 93 -4.03 -12.93 -28.84
CA LYS A 93 -4.96 -11.83 -29.07
C LYS A 93 -6.13 -12.00 -28.11
N LYS A 94 -6.16 -11.20 -27.08
CA LYS A 94 -7.19 -10.85 -26.09
C LYS A 94 -6.73 -11.17 -24.66
N SER A 95 -6.31 -10.21 -24.18
CA SER A 95 -5.78 -9.68 -23.02
C SER A 95 -6.68 -9.35 -21.87
N ASN A 96 -6.72 -10.16 -20.92
CA ASN A 96 -6.71 -9.65 -19.57
C ASN A 96 -5.24 -9.62 -19.14
N VAL A 97 -4.61 -8.46 -19.20
CA VAL A 97 -3.32 -8.25 -18.57
C VAL A 97 -3.58 -8.34 -17.07
N ASN A 98 -3.48 -9.53 -16.52
CA ASN A 98 -3.42 -9.72 -15.09
C ASN A 98 -2.05 -9.19 -14.64
N SER A 99 -1.98 -7.89 -14.40
CA SER A 99 -0.84 -7.31 -13.72
C SER A 99 -0.87 -7.83 -12.28
N CYS A 100 0.09 -8.67 -11.93
CA CYS A 100 0.28 -9.07 -10.55
C CYS A 100 1.04 -7.94 -9.86
N VAL A 101 0.46 -7.41 -8.81
CA VAL A 101 1.13 -6.44 -7.93
C VAL A 101 1.65 -7.18 -6.72
N ASN A 102 2.96 -7.09 -6.51
CA ASN A 102 3.62 -7.65 -5.34
C ASN A 102 4.06 -6.52 -4.41
N LEU A 103 3.95 -6.77 -3.11
CA LEU A 103 4.50 -5.91 -2.09
C LEU A 103 5.87 -6.43 -1.68
N CYS A 104 6.88 -5.57 -1.82
CA CYS A 104 8.22 -5.85 -1.31
C CYS A 104 8.47 -5.05 -0.04
N TYR A 105 9.05 -5.66 0.96
CA TYR A 105 9.51 -4.97 2.14
C TYR A 105 10.90 -5.43 2.59
N GLY A 106 11.68 -4.49 3.08
CA GLY A 106 13.00 -4.74 3.63
C GLY A 106 12.96 -4.87 5.16
N SER A 107 13.74 -5.81 5.69
CA SER A 107 13.98 -5.99 7.11
C SER A 107 15.36 -6.56 7.33
N ASN A 108 16.18 -5.96 8.20
CA ASN A 108 17.45 -6.50 8.68
C ASN A 108 18.22 -7.37 7.67
N ASN A 109 18.74 -6.78 6.61
CA ASN A 109 19.53 -7.41 5.55
C ASN A 109 18.78 -8.37 4.60
N LEU A 110 17.46 -8.47 4.71
CA LEU A 110 16.65 -9.32 3.85
C LEU A 110 15.55 -8.50 3.17
N ILE A 111 15.21 -8.92 1.95
CA ILE A 111 14.06 -8.42 1.22
C ILE A 111 13.03 -9.54 1.14
N TYR A 112 11.80 -9.20 1.47
CA TYR A 112 10.67 -10.12 1.40
C TYR A 112 9.72 -9.65 0.30
N VAL A 113 9.16 -10.60 -0.43
CA VAL A 113 8.14 -10.36 -1.44
C VAL A 113 6.86 -11.06 -1.01
N TRP A 114 5.78 -10.32 -0.99
CA TRP A 114 4.46 -10.81 -0.63
C TRP A 114 3.46 -10.46 -1.75
N GLY A 115 2.75 -11.44 -2.20
CA GLY A 115 1.77 -11.25 -3.27
C GLY A 115 1.20 -12.53 -3.81
#